data_22541369a08b93c15ed4dd7cabe1b92f
#
_entry.id   22541369a08b93c15ed4dd7cabe1b92f
#
_cell.length_a   1.000
_cell.length_b   1.000
_cell.length_c   1.000
_cell.angle_alpha   90.00
_cell.angle_beta   90.00
_cell.angle_gamma   90.00
#
_symmetry.space_group_name_H-M   'P 1'
#
loop_
_entity.id
_entity.type
_entity.pdbx_description
1 polymer ?
#
loop_
_entity_poly.entity_id
_entity_poly.type
_entity_poly.pdbx_seq_one_letter_code
_entity_poly.pdbx_strand_id
1 'polypeptide(L)'
;MQVATRVKSNSAAALSPREVRAITRVLADPRRFQILQHIAGQPSAACSDLRCAFPIAAATLSHHLRELEACGLIETSRRGKFVDVVFQRGVWQAYLAELQKI
;
A
#
# COMPACT_ATOMS: atom_id res chain seq x y z
N MET A 1 0.49 -7.90 21.40
CA MET A 1 0.43 -7.69 20.81
C MET A 1 0.29 -6.84 20.20
N GLN A 2 0.50 -6.32 19.88
CA GLN A 2 0.37 -5.73 19.30
C GLN A 2 0.61 -5.12 18.50
N VAL A 3 1.54 -4.46 18.53
CA VAL A 3 1.65 -4.05 17.31
C VAL A 3 0.71 -4.63 16.61
N ALA A 4 0.20 -5.10 17.26
CA ALA A 4 -0.73 -5.98 16.86
C ALA A 4 -1.82 -5.44 15.98
N THR A 5 -2.17 -4.21 16.09
CA THR A 5 -3.22 -3.65 15.25
C THR A 5 -2.91 -3.79 13.78
N ARG A 6 -1.71 -3.44 13.41
CA ARG A 6 -1.31 -3.51 12.03
C ARG A 6 -1.21 -4.95 11.56
N VAL A 7 -0.72 -5.79 12.45
CA VAL A 7 -0.64 -7.20 12.14
C VAL A 7 -2.01 -7.77 11.86
N LYS A 8 -2.99 -7.31 12.60
CA LYS A 8 -4.34 -7.79 12.37
C LYS A 8 -4.86 -7.40 11.01
N SER A 9 -4.49 -6.24 10.51
CA SER A 9 -4.87 -5.85 9.16
C SER A 9 -4.35 -6.84 8.15
N ASN A 10 -3.16 -7.40 8.42
CA ASN A 10 -2.56 -8.32 7.51
C ASN A 10 -3.04 -9.75 7.68
N SER A 11 -3.86 -10.00 8.66
CA SER A 11 -4.27 -11.37 8.95
C SER A 11 -5.44 -11.83 8.09
N ALA A 12 -5.75 -11.09 7.06
CA ALA A 12 -6.82 -11.45 6.13
C ALA A 12 -8.20 -11.36 6.75
N ALA A 13 -8.37 -10.59 7.79
CA ALA A 13 -9.70 -10.32 8.29
C ALA A 13 -10.51 -9.63 7.21
N ALA A 14 -11.80 -9.95 7.15
CA ALA A 14 -12.67 -9.38 6.15
C ALA A 14 -12.68 -7.86 6.24
N LEU A 15 -12.68 -7.21 5.10
CA LEU A 15 -12.72 -5.76 5.05
C LEU A 15 -14.16 -5.29 5.10
N SER A 16 -14.38 -4.15 5.74
CA SER A 16 -15.68 -3.51 5.74
C SER A 16 -15.94 -2.89 4.37
N PRO A 17 -17.22 -2.60 4.05
CA PRO A 17 -17.52 -1.90 2.79
C PRO A 17 -16.78 -0.58 2.65
N ARG A 18 -16.56 0.13 3.75
CA ARG A 18 -15.81 1.38 3.72
C ARG A 18 -14.37 1.13 3.33
N GLU A 19 -13.77 0.09 3.87
CA GLU A 19 -12.38 -0.25 3.55
C GLU A 19 -12.23 -0.68 2.10
N VAL A 20 -13.18 -1.47 1.60
CA VAL A 20 -13.18 -1.87 0.19
C VAL A 20 -13.25 -0.64 -0.70
N ARG A 21 -14.15 0.28 -0.37
CA ARG A 21 -14.33 1.50 -1.17
C ARG A 21 -13.06 2.36 -1.17
N ALA A 22 -12.39 2.45 -0.03
CA ALA A 22 -11.16 3.23 0.07
C ALA A 22 -10.08 2.67 -0.84
N ILE A 23 -9.92 1.36 -0.86
CA ILE A 23 -8.93 0.72 -1.72
C ILE A 23 -9.29 0.90 -3.18
N THR A 24 -10.56 0.70 -3.53
CA THR A 24 -11.01 0.87 -4.91
C THR A 24 -10.71 2.28 -5.42
N ARG A 25 -10.97 3.28 -4.58
CA ARG A 25 -10.72 4.66 -4.97
C ARG A 25 -9.24 4.93 -5.20
N VAL A 26 -8.40 4.39 -4.34
CA VAL A 26 -6.96 4.58 -4.45
C VAL A 26 -6.42 3.94 -5.72
N LEU A 27 -6.92 2.77 -6.08
CA LEU A 27 -6.45 2.03 -7.25
C LEU A 27 -6.93 2.63 -8.58
N ALA A 28 -7.85 3.57 -8.53
CA ALA A 28 -8.39 4.17 -9.76
C ALA A 28 -7.36 5.03 -10.50
N ASP A 29 -6.31 5.49 -9.82
CA ASP A 29 -5.25 6.29 -10.42
C ASP A 29 -4.22 5.35 -11.06
N PRO A 30 -4.01 5.41 -12.39
CA PRO A 30 -3.13 4.46 -13.07
C PRO A 30 -1.67 4.52 -12.58
N ARG A 31 -1.16 5.72 -12.33
CA ARG A 31 0.22 5.85 -11.85
C ARG A 31 0.37 5.27 -10.46
N ARG A 32 -0.62 5.51 -9.61
CA ARG A 32 -0.61 4.96 -8.25
C ARG A 32 -0.64 3.45 -8.29
N PHE A 33 -1.43 2.88 -9.19
CA PHE A 33 -1.48 1.44 -9.36
C PHE A 33 -0.12 0.88 -9.80
N GLN A 34 0.57 1.56 -10.72
CA GLN A 34 1.89 1.15 -11.16
C GLN A 34 2.90 1.18 -10.00
N ILE A 35 2.82 2.20 -9.17
CA ILE A 35 3.69 2.30 -8.01
C ILE A 35 3.44 1.13 -7.06
N LEU A 36 2.18 0.81 -6.82
CA LEU A 36 1.84 -0.33 -5.97
C LEU A 36 2.39 -1.63 -6.53
N GLN A 37 2.26 -1.84 -7.84
CA GLN A 37 2.79 -3.04 -8.48
C GLN A 37 4.30 -3.15 -8.27
N HIS A 38 5.00 -2.03 -8.38
CA HIS A 38 6.45 -2.03 -8.19
C HIS A 38 6.81 -2.40 -6.76
N ILE A 39 6.10 -1.83 -5.79
CA ILE A 39 6.33 -2.13 -4.38
C ILE A 39 6.03 -3.60 -4.09
N ALA A 40 4.94 -4.11 -4.63
CA ALA A 40 4.51 -5.49 -4.36
C ALA A 40 5.49 -6.52 -4.90
N GLY A 41 6.30 -6.15 -5.86
CA GLY A 41 7.27 -7.07 -6.46
C GLY A 41 8.52 -7.27 -5.64
N GLN A 42 8.65 -6.64 -4.48
CA GLN A 42 9.87 -6.70 -3.67
C GLN A 42 9.50 -6.91 -2.22
N PRO A 43 10.41 -7.53 -1.42
CA PRO A 43 10.16 -7.65 0.02
C PRO A 43 10.03 -6.30 0.70
N SER A 44 10.77 -5.30 0.22
CA SER A 44 10.75 -3.96 0.76
C SER A 44 11.30 -3.02 -0.32
N ALA A 45 10.69 -1.87 -0.49
CA ALA A 45 11.14 -0.90 -1.48
C ALA A 45 11.59 0.37 -0.78
N ALA A 46 12.79 0.85 -1.14
CA ALA A 46 13.27 2.12 -0.62
C ALA A 46 12.60 3.26 -1.39
N CYS A 47 12.24 4.32 -0.67
CA CYS A 47 11.66 5.49 -1.33
C CYS A 47 12.59 6.08 -2.37
N SER A 48 13.92 6.04 -2.14
CA SER A 48 14.86 6.53 -3.12
C SER A 48 14.79 5.75 -4.42
N ASP A 49 14.59 4.43 -4.33
CA ASP A 49 14.44 3.60 -5.53
C ASP A 49 13.16 3.94 -6.28
N LEU A 50 12.10 4.22 -5.55
CA LEU A 50 10.83 4.60 -6.17
C LEU A 50 10.97 5.92 -6.92
N ARG A 51 11.73 6.86 -6.37
CA ARG A 51 11.96 8.13 -7.06
C ARG A 51 12.76 7.95 -8.34
N CYS A 52 13.63 6.95 -8.37
CA CYS A 52 14.38 6.63 -9.59
C CYS A 52 13.50 5.90 -10.60
N ALA A 53 12.61 5.05 -10.13
CA ALA A 53 11.79 4.22 -11.01
C ALA A 53 10.67 4.98 -11.69
N PHE A 54 10.20 6.07 -11.08
CA PHE A 54 9.04 6.79 -11.60
C PHE A 54 9.40 8.26 -11.86
N PRO A 55 9.22 8.73 -13.10
CA PRO A 55 9.58 10.10 -13.48
C PRO A 55 8.51 11.11 -13.07
N ILE A 56 8.30 11.24 -11.78
CA ILE A 56 7.31 12.18 -11.23
C ILE A 56 7.98 12.97 -10.12
N ALA A 57 7.38 14.10 -9.79
CA ALA A 57 7.90 14.95 -8.74
C ALA A 57 7.86 14.23 -7.40
N ALA A 58 8.82 14.54 -6.54
CA ALA A 58 8.89 13.93 -5.22
C ALA A 58 7.61 14.15 -4.42
N ALA A 59 7.03 15.34 -4.51
CA ALA A 59 5.80 15.63 -3.80
C ALA A 59 4.63 14.79 -4.30
N THR A 60 4.60 14.53 -5.61
CA THR A 60 3.55 13.70 -6.20
C THR A 60 3.71 12.24 -5.74
N LEU A 61 4.94 11.75 -5.74
CA LEU A 61 5.21 10.41 -5.26
C LEU A 61 4.80 10.27 -3.79
N SER A 62 5.17 11.25 -2.96
CA SER A 62 4.79 11.24 -1.56
C SER A 62 3.29 11.21 -1.37
N HIS A 63 2.56 11.94 -2.21
CA HIS A 63 1.10 11.93 -2.15
C HIS A 63 0.55 10.54 -2.46
N HIS A 64 1.06 9.90 -3.51
CA HIS A 64 0.62 8.55 -3.87
C HIS A 64 0.90 7.56 -2.74
N LEU A 65 2.08 7.66 -2.13
CA LEU A 65 2.41 6.75 -1.04
C LEU A 65 1.52 6.97 0.18
N ARG A 66 1.19 8.21 0.49
CA ARG A 66 0.27 8.50 1.61
C ARG A 66 -1.11 7.91 1.35
N GLU A 67 -1.60 7.99 0.12
CA GLU A 67 -2.91 7.42 -0.21
C GLU A 67 -2.89 5.90 -0.11
N LEU A 68 -1.82 5.28 -0.57
CA LEU A 68 -1.69 3.82 -0.48
C LEU A 68 -1.59 3.37 0.97
N GLU A 69 -0.88 4.13 1.80
CA GLU A 69 -0.75 3.78 3.20
C GLU A 69 -2.06 4.00 3.96
N ALA A 70 -2.78 5.06 3.64
CA ALA A 70 -4.03 5.38 4.32
C ALA A 70 -5.07 4.29 4.13
N CYS A 71 -5.07 3.61 2.98
CA CYS A 71 -6.03 2.53 2.74
C CYS A 71 -5.48 1.16 3.17
N GLY A 72 -4.27 1.10 3.72
CA GLY A 72 -3.72 -0.12 4.28
C GLY A 72 -2.94 -0.99 3.32
N LEU A 73 -2.79 -0.60 2.06
CA LEU A 73 -2.10 -1.44 1.09
C LEU A 73 -0.59 -1.47 1.24
N ILE A 74 -0.02 -0.46 1.86
CA ILE A 74 1.41 -0.43 2.17
C ILE A 74 1.61 0.07 3.58
N GLU A 75 2.80 -0.18 4.09
CA GLU A 75 3.22 0.34 5.38
C GLU A 75 4.61 0.92 5.20
N THR A 76 4.85 2.10 5.74
CA THR A 76 6.16 2.73 5.66
C THR A 76 6.90 2.56 6.97
N SER A 77 8.22 2.45 6.87
CA SER A 77 9.08 2.28 8.02
C SER A 77 10.28 3.20 7.84
N ARG A 78 10.59 3.98 8.87
CA ARG A 78 11.67 4.93 8.79
C ARG A 78 12.89 4.41 9.51
N ARG A 79 14.05 4.46 8.84
CA ARG A 79 15.34 4.10 9.43
C ARG A 79 16.27 5.30 9.27
N GLY A 80 16.37 6.14 10.32
CA GLY A 80 17.12 7.38 10.21
C GLY A 80 16.49 8.26 9.14
N LYS A 81 17.27 8.59 8.11
CA LYS A 81 16.77 9.39 7.00
C LYS A 81 16.21 8.53 5.85
N PHE A 82 16.27 7.21 6.00
CA PHE A 82 15.76 6.31 4.97
C PHE A 82 14.34 5.90 5.28
N VAL A 83 13.55 5.70 4.23
CA VAL A 83 12.16 5.25 4.35
C VAL A 83 11.99 4.03 3.47
N ASP A 84 11.53 2.95 4.07
CA ASP A 84 11.23 1.71 3.36
C ASP A 84 9.74 1.54 3.29
N VAL A 85 9.26 0.92 2.21
CA VAL A 85 7.84 0.71 1.96
C VAL A 85 7.61 -0.77 1.75
N VAL A 86 6.63 -1.32 2.46
CA VAL A 86 6.33 -2.75 2.41
C VAL A 86 4.88 -2.95 2.01
N PHE A 87 4.68 -3.81 1.00
CA PHE A 87 3.35 -4.17 0.54
C PHE A 87 2.63 -5.02 1.58
N GLN A 88 1.38 -4.71 1.86
CA GLN A 88 0.59 -5.44 2.84
C GLN A 88 -0.24 -6.50 2.13
N ARG A 89 0.37 -7.65 1.91
CA ARG A 89 -0.24 -8.71 1.10
C ARG A 89 -1.53 -9.24 1.72
N GLY A 90 -1.61 -9.30 3.04
CA GLY A 90 -2.83 -9.77 3.69
C GLY A 90 -4.02 -8.86 3.41
N VAL A 91 -3.78 -7.56 3.41
CA VAL A 91 -4.82 -6.60 3.08
C VAL A 91 -5.25 -6.76 1.62
N TRP A 92 -4.26 -6.92 0.73
CA TRP A 92 -4.55 -7.12 -0.69
C TRP A 92 -5.41 -8.36 -0.91
N GLN A 93 -5.07 -9.46 -0.24
CA GLN A 93 -5.83 -10.69 -0.39
C GLN A 93 -7.24 -10.57 0.16
N ALA A 94 -7.40 -9.85 1.26
CA ALA A 94 -8.73 -9.59 1.81
C ALA A 94 -9.57 -8.78 0.84
N TYR A 95 -8.95 -7.82 0.15
CA TYR A 95 -9.64 -7.03 -0.86
C TYR A 95 -10.09 -7.91 -2.02
N LEU A 96 -9.19 -8.75 -2.52
CA LEU A 96 -9.55 -9.66 -3.61
C LEU A 96 -10.69 -10.59 -3.21
N ALA A 97 -10.69 -11.06 -1.97
CA ALA A 97 -11.75 -11.93 -1.49
C ALA A 97 -13.11 -11.22 -1.53
N GLU A 98 -13.13 -9.93 -1.21
CA GLU A 98 -14.39 -9.17 -1.29
C GLU A 98 -14.87 -9.04 -2.74
N LEU A 99 -13.94 -8.80 -3.67
CA LEU A 99 -14.32 -8.71 -5.07
C LEU A 99 -14.82 -10.03 -5.62
N GLN A 100 -14.30 -11.14 -5.14
CA GLN A 100 -14.71 -12.45 -5.60
C GLN A 100 -16.12 -12.84 -5.17
N LYS A 101 -16.67 -12.12 -4.21
CA LYS A 101 -18.05 -12.37 -3.78
C LYS A 101 -19.10 -11.89 -4.78
N ILE A 102 -18.69 -11.14 -5.77
CA ILE A 102 -19.61 -10.60 -6.78
C ILE A 102 -20.09 -11.70 -7.77
#